data_d5a951dda1c088c0d4bf34771df2b411
#
_entry.id   d5a951dda1c088c0d4bf34771df2b411
#
_cell.length_a   1.000
_cell.length_b   1.000
_cell.length_c   1.000
_cell.angle_alpha   90.00
_cell.angle_beta   90.00
_cell.angle_gamma   90.00
#
_symmetry.space_group_name_H-M   'P 1'
#
loop_
_entity.id
_entity.type
_entity.pdbx_description
1 polymer ?
#
loop_
_entity_poly.entity_id
_entity_poly.type
_entity_poly.pdbx_seq_one_letter_code
_entity_poly.pdbx_strand_id
1 'polypeptide(L)'
;MRRAHSERVWWAPAILAGLVGCGNPSPSGDAGPDDHTAIDAGPSTDTGADARPSTDATPETDATVNSDAGPSMDVTVSPDASPPMDATVTPDASPSADAGTSADAGTSADAGTSADAGTSADAGTSADAGPLRPTFPFGGHRQRFTVGTIAPTGTTVALDEAAASFYRAWKTMYLRPGCEAGTFYVSTAGATSGATVSEAHGYGMIIAVLAAGLDPEARAIFDGMHAFYLQHPSERSPVLMAWNQNAACMSINGRTTATDGDLDIAYALLLADRQWGSDGAVNYAAAARRIIEAILRFEIHPTGQSPMLADWGAPPNRYAGTLRTSDTMPDHFRAFRAFTGEARWGLVLDTALFHVDALQTGFSRRMDGTLTGLVPDFATGADTAIPRPAAAGWYEGANDGNFTYIAARVPWRLGVDYLSAGDPRALTPLRRLNTWAREVSAGDPARIVGGYTLVGTALTGAPAREMVVLAPLAVAAMAEADNQRWLDALWGAIVARPITAERYLGNTVKLLSMFALSRNTFAP
;
A
#
# COMPACT_ATOMS: atom_id res chain seq x y z
N MET A 1 -43.92 7.43 -20.45
CA MET A 1 -43.83 6.71 -19.17
C MET A 1 -42.91 5.51 -19.34
N ARG A 2 -41.61 5.68 -19.10
CA ARG A 2 -40.64 4.59 -19.02
C ARG A 2 -40.00 4.69 -17.62
N ARG A 3 -40.20 3.63 -16.84
CA ARG A 3 -39.64 3.52 -15.48
C ARG A 3 -38.15 3.38 -15.58
N ALA A 4 -37.40 4.27 -14.92
CA ALA A 4 -36.00 4.13 -14.65
C ALA A 4 -35.80 3.06 -13.57
N HIS A 5 -35.12 1.98 -13.90
CA HIS A 5 -34.56 1.06 -12.90
C HIS A 5 -33.36 1.72 -12.28
N SER A 6 -33.46 2.07 -11.01
CA SER A 6 -32.32 2.44 -10.17
C SER A 6 -31.60 1.16 -9.78
N GLU A 7 -30.48 0.88 -10.41
CA GLU A 7 -29.55 -0.12 -9.93
C GLU A 7 -28.89 0.40 -8.64
N ARG A 8 -29.33 -0.15 -7.52
CA ARG A 8 -28.62 -0.01 -6.25
C ARG A 8 -27.43 -0.97 -6.29
N VAL A 9 -26.26 -0.44 -6.57
CA VAL A 9 -25.01 -1.17 -6.39
C VAL A 9 -24.78 -1.30 -4.88
N TRP A 10 -24.96 -2.49 -4.37
CA TRP A 10 -24.65 -2.87 -2.99
C TRP A 10 -23.16 -3.16 -2.88
N TRP A 11 -22.41 -2.18 -2.42
CA TRP A 11 -21.04 -2.40 -1.93
C TRP A 11 -21.14 -2.64 -0.42
N ALA A 12 -21.21 -3.90 -0.02
CA ALA A 12 -21.10 -4.27 1.38
C ALA A 12 -19.62 -4.30 1.80
N PRO A 13 -19.28 -3.78 2.97
CA PRO A 13 -17.94 -3.82 3.51
C PRO A 13 -17.60 -5.24 3.97
N ALA A 14 -17.01 -6.05 3.09
CA ALA A 14 -16.61 -7.42 3.44
C ALA A 14 -15.33 -7.50 4.29
N ILE A 15 -14.68 -6.38 4.57
CA ILE A 15 -13.39 -6.34 5.30
C ILE A 15 -13.58 -6.05 6.80
N LEU A 16 -14.73 -5.52 7.22
CA LEU A 16 -14.92 -5.05 8.62
C LEU A 16 -15.38 -6.12 9.62
N ALA A 17 -15.75 -7.33 9.21
CA ALA A 17 -16.24 -8.36 10.13
C ALA A 17 -15.16 -9.03 11.01
N GLY A 18 -13.94 -8.54 10.99
CA GLY A 18 -12.80 -9.13 11.69
C GLY A 18 -12.35 -8.49 13.00
N LEU A 19 -12.92 -7.37 13.42
CA LEU A 19 -12.38 -6.60 14.56
C LEU A 19 -13.25 -6.56 15.82
N VAL A 20 -14.39 -7.23 15.86
CA VAL A 20 -15.22 -7.25 17.09
C VAL A 20 -15.54 -8.69 17.46
N GLY A 21 -14.99 -9.16 18.58
CA GLY A 21 -15.43 -10.38 19.25
C GLY A 21 -14.33 -11.28 19.80
N CYS A 22 -13.69 -10.89 20.90
CA CYS A 22 -13.02 -11.83 21.78
C CYS A 22 -14.05 -12.49 22.70
N GLY A 23 -14.43 -13.73 22.37
CA GLY A 23 -15.11 -14.63 23.27
C GLY A 23 -14.52 -16.02 23.05
N ASN A 24 -13.72 -16.50 23.99
CA ASN A 24 -13.23 -17.86 24.04
C ASN A 24 -14.39 -18.83 24.28
N PRO A 25 -14.52 -19.94 23.56
CA PRO A 25 -15.20 -21.11 24.07
C PRO A 25 -14.16 -22.13 24.58
N SER A 26 -14.28 -22.48 25.85
CA SER A 26 -13.67 -23.68 26.44
C SER A 26 -14.36 -24.94 25.94
N PRO A 27 -13.68 -26.10 25.91
CA PRO A 27 -14.23 -27.31 25.33
C PRO A 27 -15.18 -28.02 26.29
N SER A 28 -16.31 -28.47 25.76
CA SER A 28 -17.27 -29.35 26.41
C SER A 28 -16.72 -30.77 26.48
N GLY A 29 -16.66 -31.33 27.69
CA GLY A 29 -16.53 -32.77 27.95
C GLY A 29 -17.85 -33.31 28.48
N ASP A 30 -18.25 -34.42 27.92
CA ASP A 30 -19.40 -35.26 28.21
C ASP A 30 -19.33 -35.88 29.60
N ALA A 31 -20.46 -35.96 30.32
CA ALA A 31 -21.05 -37.10 31.05
C ALA A 31 -22.23 -36.65 31.93
N GLY A 32 -23.38 -37.23 31.71
CA GLY A 32 -24.56 -37.16 32.57
C GLY A 32 -24.53 -38.24 33.68
N PRO A 33 -25.70 -38.64 34.30
CA PRO A 33 -26.57 -37.79 35.12
C PRO A 33 -26.63 -38.32 36.59
N ASP A 34 -27.22 -37.62 37.54
CA ASP A 34 -28.14 -38.06 38.58
C ASP A 34 -28.20 -37.11 39.78
N ASP A 35 -29.38 -36.60 39.99
CA ASP A 35 -30.32 -36.76 41.12
C ASP A 35 -30.14 -35.97 42.42
N HIS A 36 -31.26 -35.29 42.78
CA HIS A 36 -31.85 -34.95 44.09
C HIS A 36 -31.23 -33.86 45.00
N THR A 37 -31.97 -32.86 45.26
CA THR A 37 -32.91 -32.52 46.30
C THR A 37 -32.86 -31.04 46.73
N ALA A 38 -34.04 -30.51 46.88
CA ALA A 38 -34.42 -29.18 47.37
C ALA A 38 -34.09 -28.91 48.85
N ILE A 39 -34.14 -27.65 49.21
CA ILE A 39 -34.73 -27.00 50.44
C ILE A 39 -34.20 -25.55 50.47
N ASP A 40 -34.99 -24.55 50.25
CA ASP A 40 -36.03 -23.79 50.98
C ASP A 40 -35.46 -22.76 51.97
N ALA A 41 -36.17 -21.61 51.96
CA ALA A 41 -36.26 -20.55 52.93
C ALA A 41 -35.53 -19.21 52.71
N GLY A 42 -36.31 -18.25 52.22
CA GLY A 42 -36.13 -16.82 52.55
C GLY A 42 -36.66 -16.51 53.97
N PRO A 43 -37.18 -15.31 54.32
CA PRO A 43 -36.93 -13.94 53.83
C PRO A 43 -36.66 -12.96 55.02
N SER A 44 -36.55 -11.68 54.81
CA SER A 44 -37.14 -10.54 55.56
C SER A 44 -36.23 -9.30 55.56
N THR A 45 -36.75 -8.23 55.07
CA THR A 45 -37.33 -7.03 55.73
C THR A 45 -36.25 -6.10 56.29
N ASP A 46 -36.29 -4.84 56.26
CA ASP A 46 -37.27 -3.79 55.97
C ASP A 46 -36.61 -2.42 56.21
N THR A 47 -37.27 -1.38 55.72
CA THR A 47 -37.31 0.01 56.20
C THR A 47 -36.08 0.89 55.94
N GLY A 48 -36.20 2.09 55.47
CA GLY A 48 -37.29 2.99 55.19
C GLY A 48 -36.78 4.41 54.99
N ALA A 49 -37.51 5.09 54.20
CA ALA A 49 -38.01 6.44 54.29
C ALA A 49 -37.04 7.65 54.24
N ASP A 50 -37.28 8.44 53.25
CA ASP A 50 -37.88 9.78 53.18
C ASP A 50 -36.92 10.98 53.22
N ALA A 51 -36.91 11.79 52.20
CA ALA A 51 -37.55 13.11 52.12
C ALA A 51 -36.99 13.98 50.97
N ARG A 52 -37.87 14.33 50.07
CA ARG A 52 -37.79 15.61 49.32
C ARG A 52 -38.40 16.71 50.19
N PRO A 53 -38.11 18.03 49.96
CA PRO A 53 -38.80 18.75 48.92
C PRO A 53 -37.99 19.88 48.17
N SER A 54 -38.39 20.14 46.99
CA SER A 54 -38.67 21.28 46.12
C SER A 54 -38.59 22.69 46.70
N THR A 55 -38.15 23.66 45.84
CA THR A 55 -38.78 24.92 45.38
C THR A 55 -37.72 25.73 44.67
N ASP A 56 -37.89 25.99 43.38
CA ASP A 56 -38.52 27.14 42.74
C ASP A 56 -37.85 28.50 43.03
N ALA A 57 -37.29 29.12 41.94
CA ALA A 57 -37.55 30.51 41.58
C ALA A 57 -36.58 31.01 40.48
N THR A 58 -37.09 31.26 39.30
CA THR A 58 -36.60 32.32 38.39
C THR A 58 -37.00 33.70 38.91
N PRO A 59 -36.30 34.78 38.56
CA PRO A 59 -36.91 35.67 37.57
C PRO A 59 -35.95 36.29 36.55
N GLU A 60 -36.56 36.66 35.42
CA GLU A 60 -36.11 37.56 34.35
C GLU A 60 -35.75 38.97 34.83
N THR A 61 -34.91 39.66 34.02
CA THR A 61 -35.08 41.00 33.44
C THR A 61 -33.77 41.39 32.75
N ASP A 62 -33.72 41.51 31.46
CA ASP A 62 -33.96 42.66 30.58
C ASP A 62 -33.06 43.90 30.86
N ALA A 63 -32.17 44.20 29.91
CA ALA A 63 -31.81 45.55 29.50
C ALA A 63 -30.93 45.59 28.23
N THR A 64 -31.51 45.97 27.20
CA THR A 64 -31.20 46.62 25.96
C THR A 64 -30.06 47.65 25.95
N VAL A 65 -29.50 47.83 24.71
CA VAL A 65 -29.01 49.07 24.03
C VAL A 65 -27.54 49.42 24.29
N ASN A 66 -26.65 49.50 23.32
CA ASN A 66 -26.60 50.40 22.15
C ASN A 66 -25.40 50.08 21.21
N SER A 67 -25.66 50.26 19.95
CA SER A 67 -24.86 50.53 18.79
C SER A 67 -23.71 51.54 19.00
N ASP A 68 -22.57 51.32 18.29
CA ASP A 68 -21.99 52.36 17.43
C ASP A 68 -21.03 51.77 16.37
N ALA A 69 -21.32 52.14 15.23
CA ALA A 69 -20.83 52.43 13.90
C ALA A 69 -19.30 52.31 13.61
N GLY A 70 -18.99 51.65 12.55
CA GLY A 70 -18.13 51.56 11.43
C GLY A 70 -16.84 52.39 11.34
N PRO A 71 -16.03 52.21 10.27
CA PRO A 71 -16.47 52.41 8.90
C PRO A 71 -16.04 51.36 7.89
N SER A 72 -16.88 51.24 6.90
CA SER A 72 -16.74 50.62 5.60
C SER A 72 -15.68 51.35 4.76
N MET A 73 -14.78 50.60 4.10
CA MET A 73 -14.13 51.06 2.89
C MET A 73 -14.53 50.18 1.73
N ASP A 74 -15.39 50.76 0.93
CA ASP A 74 -15.80 50.38 -0.38
C ASP A 74 -14.65 50.65 -1.37
N VAL A 75 -14.17 49.63 -2.09
CA VAL A 75 -13.35 49.82 -3.28
C VAL A 75 -13.97 49.01 -4.40
N THR A 76 -14.82 49.68 -5.13
CA THR A 76 -15.27 49.30 -6.48
C THR A 76 -14.09 49.32 -7.44
N VAL A 77 -13.80 48.21 -8.11
CA VAL A 77 -13.02 48.18 -9.34
C VAL A 77 -13.89 47.62 -10.45
N SER A 78 -14.16 48.53 -11.41
CA SER A 78 -14.81 48.22 -12.69
C SER A 78 -13.90 47.43 -13.63
N PRO A 79 -14.48 46.60 -14.52
CA PRO A 79 -13.70 45.89 -15.53
C PRO A 79 -13.66 46.75 -16.83
N ASP A 80 -12.47 46.97 -17.35
CA ASP A 80 -12.22 47.19 -18.78
C ASP A 80 -10.73 47.39 -19.04
N ALA A 81 -10.15 46.46 -19.79
CA ALA A 81 -9.16 46.73 -20.84
C ALA A 81 -8.60 45.41 -21.36
N SER A 82 -9.08 45.00 -22.51
CA SER A 82 -8.42 44.03 -23.40
C SER A 82 -7.24 44.73 -24.10
N PRO A 83 -6.08 44.11 -24.25
CA PRO A 83 -5.10 44.53 -25.25
C PRO A 83 -5.25 43.75 -26.57
N PRO A 84 -4.82 44.34 -27.70
CA PRO A 84 -5.19 43.93 -29.03
C PRO A 84 -4.39 42.74 -29.56
N MET A 85 -5.03 41.98 -30.42
CA MET A 85 -4.39 41.08 -31.39
C MET A 85 -3.74 41.91 -32.47
N ASP A 86 -2.49 41.59 -32.77
CA ASP A 86 -2.02 41.53 -34.16
C ASP A 86 -0.57 40.99 -34.21
N ALA A 87 -0.35 39.92 -34.93
CA ALA A 87 0.70 39.68 -35.88
C ALA A 87 0.68 38.23 -36.40
N THR A 88 0.06 38.08 -37.52
CA THR A 88 0.20 36.97 -38.45
C THR A 88 1.66 36.82 -38.89
N VAL A 89 2.21 35.60 -38.75
CA VAL A 89 3.40 35.18 -39.51
C VAL A 89 3.04 33.92 -40.28
N THR A 90 3.02 34.06 -41.58
CA THR A 90 2.87 33.04 -42.61
C THR A 90 4.10 32.12 -42.65
N PRO A 91 3.95 30.84 -43.03
CA PRO A 91 5.08 29.95 -43.20
C PRO A 91 5.69 30.08 -44.63
N ASP A 92 6.99 30.17 -44.70
CA ASP A 92 7.70 30.18 -45.98
C ASP A 92 8.55 28.90 -46.16
N ALA A 93 8.23 28.27 -47.27
CA ALA A 93 9.03 27.50 -48.23
C ALA A 93 10.12 26.50 -47.77
N SER A 94 9.91 25.27 -48.17
CA SER A 94 10.93 24.23 -48.42
C SER A 94 11.94 24.63 -49.51
N PRO A 95 13.14 24.07 -49.51
CA PRO A 95 13.81 23.79 -50.79
C PRO A 95 14.15 22.30 -50.97
N SER A 96 13.70 21.83 -52.09
CA SER A 96 14.27 21.05 -53.18
C SER A 96 15.34 19.99 -52.90
N ALA A 97 15.03 18.82 -53.42
CA ALA A 97 15.90 17.71 -53.72
C ALA A 97 17.06 18.09 -54.65
N ASP A 98 18.21 17.49 -54.40
CA ASP A 98 19.20 17.32 -55.46
C ASP A 98 19.70 15.88 -55.54
N ALA A 99 19.61 15.34 -56.73
CA ALA A 99 19.97 13.99 -57.12
C ALA A 99 21.44 13.96 -57.57
N GLY A 100 22.20 13.04 -56.99
CA GLY A 100 23.54 12.74 -57.45
C GLY A 100 23.74 11.25 -57.65
N THR A 101 23.59 10.80 -58.89
CA THR A 101 23.98 9.48 -59.40
C THR A 101 25.48 9.41 -59.58
N SER A 102 26.11 8.32 -59.13
CA SER A 102 27.28 7.77 -59.82
C SER A 102 27.39 6.28 -59.51
N ALA A 103 27.21 5.51 -60.54
CA ALA A 103 27.57 4.11 -60.68
C ALA A 103 29.06 3.97 -60.87
N ASP A 104 29.70 3.00 -60.27
CA ASP A 104 30.89 2.40 -60.90
C ASP A 104 30.92 0.89 -60.69
N ALA A 105 31.04 0.17 -61.76
CA ALA A 105 31.04 -1.26 -61.86
C ALA A 105 32.48 -1.78 -61.82
N GLY A 106 32.75 -2.73 -60.97
CA GLY A 106 33.98 -3.50 -60.96
C GLY A 106 33.71 -5.00 -60.84
N THR A 107 33.73 -5.66 -61.99
CA THR A 107 33.72 -7.11 -62.17
C THR A 107 35.09 -7.68 -61.82
N SER A 108 35.18 -8.74 -61.06
CA SER A 108 36.16 -9.82 -61.22
C SER A 108 35.62 -11.11 -60.61
N ALA A 109 35.39 -12.06 -61.48
CA ALA A 109 35.16 -13.45 -61.19
C ALA A 109 36.49 -14.15 -60.88
N ASP A 110 36.53 -15.01 -59.82
CA ASP A 110 37.45 -16.15 -59.89
C ASP A 110 36.77 -17.36 -59.24
N ALA A 111 36.74 -18.44 -60.01
CA ALA A 111 36.15 -19.71 -59.73
C ALA A 111 37.18 -20.61 -59.00
N GLY A 112 36.85 -21.08 -57.80
CA GLY A 112 37.61 -22.11 -57.10
C GLY A 112 36.66 -23.16 -56.56
N THR A 113 36.51 -24.24 -57.31
CA THR A 113 35.85 -25.47 -56.88
C THR A 113 36.72 -26.22 -55.87
N SER A 114 36.14 -26.59 -54.71
CA SER A 114 36.50 -27.78 -53.99
C SER A 114 35.33 -28.22 -53.11
N ALA A 115 34.75 -29.35 -53.49
CA ALA A 115 33.82 -30.09 -52.70
C ALA A 115 34.59 -30.85 -51.62
N ASP A 116 34.17 -30.69 -50.37
CA ASP A 116 34.41 -31.74 -49.40
C ASP A 116 33.14 -31.86 -48.52
N ALA A 117 32.51 -33.00 -48.62
CA ALA A 117 31.33 -33.38 -47.87
C ALA A 117 31.75 -33.89 -46.48
N GLY A 118 31.72 -33.02 -45.49
CA GLY A 118 31.83 -33.39 -44.11
C GLY A 118 30.48 -33.39 -43.44
N THR A 119 29.87 -34.58 -43.34
CA THR A 119 28.74 -34.84 -42.45
C THR A 119 29.23 -34.77 -41.02
N SER A 120 28.75 -33.79 -40.27
CA SER A 120 28.69 -33.84 -38.82
C SER A 120 27.48 -33.01 -38.39
N ALA A 121 26.34 -33.66 -38.32
CA ALA A 121 25.25 -33.21 -37.50
C ALA A 121 25.61 -33.55 -36.04
N ASP A 122 26.23 -32.58 -35.38
CA ASP A 122 26.22 -32.60 -33.94
C ASP A 122 25.17 -31.56 -33.53
N ALA A 123 23.94 -32.07 -33.33
CA ALA A 123 22.92 -31.35 -32.61
C ALA A 123 23.41 -31.26 -31.17
N GLY A 124 24.20 -30.19 -30.91
CA GLY A 124 24.55 -29.82 -29.56
C GLY A 124 23.28 -29.67 -28.76
N THR A 125 23.00 -30.66 -27.94
CA THR A 125 22.05 -30.60 -26.85
C THR A 125 22.36 -29.30 -26.11
N SER A 126 21.38 -28.38 -26.09
CA SER A 126 21.42 -27.19 -25.26
C SER A 126 21.87 -27.61 -23.87
N ALA A 127 23.05 -27.20 -23.49
CA ALA A 127 23.53 -27.37 -22.14
C ALA A 127 22.42 -26.87 -21.22
N ASP A 128 21.97 -27.77 -20.36
CA ASP A 128 21.09 -27.50 -19.24
C ASP A 128 21.57 -26.23 -18.55
N ALA A 129 20.96 -25.09 -18.84
CA ALA A 129 21.28 -23.84 -18.17
C ALA A 129 20.79 -24.07 -16.73
N GLY A 130 21.73 -24.43 -15.87
CA GLY A 130 21.46 -24.62 -14.45
C GLY A 130 20.63 -23.44 -13.93
N PRO A 131 19.85 -23.62 -12.85
CA PRO A 131 18.93 -22.61 -12.36
C PRO A 131 19.61 -21.24 -12.25
N LEU A 132 19.09 -20.24 -12.96
CA LEU A 132 19.62 -18.89 -12.97
C LEU A 132 19.77 -18.41 -11.52
N ARG A 133 21.02 -18.12 -11.13
CA ARG A 133 21.31 -17.65 -9.77
C ARG A 133 20.68 -16.26 -9.59
N PRO A 134 20.00 -15.99 -8.46
CA PRO A 134 19.40 -14.68 -8.21
C PRO A 134 20.49 -13.59 -8.18
N THR A 135 20.18 -12.44 -8.81
CA THR A 135 21.10 -11.29 -8.84
C THR A 135 21.20 -10.63 -7.47
N PHE A 136 20.11 -10.58 -6.74
CA PHE A 136 20.00 -9.99 -5.39
C PHE A 136 19.53 -11.06 -4.39
N PRO A 137 20.35 -12.08 -4.08
CA PRO A 137 19.94 -13.14 -3.18
C PRO A 137 19.72 -12.60 -1.77
N PHE A 138 18.72 -13.12 -1.06
CA PHE A 138 18.54 -12.89 0.36
C PHE A 138 19.85 -13.16 1.11
N GLY A 139 20.21 -12.32 2.08
CA GLY A 139 21.50 -12.36 2.78
C GLY A 139 22.68 -11.80 1.96
N GLY A 140 22.45 -11.41 0.70
CA GLY A 140 23.51 -10.84 -0.15
C GLY A 140 23.77 -9.36 0.09
N HIS A 141 22.84 -8.62 0.67
CA HIS A 141 22.91 -7.18 1.02
C HIS A 141 23.50 -6.29 -0.09
N ARG A 142 23.12 -6.56 -1.34
CA ARG A 142 23.70 -5.90 -2.52
C ARG A 142 23.18 -4.49 -2.77
N GLN A 143 22.03 -4.14 -2.18
CA GLN A 143 21.47 -2.78 -2.27
C GLN A 143 22.23 -1.83 -1.35
N ARG A 144 22.65 -0.69 -1.90
CA ARG A 144 23.15 0.42 -1.09
C ARG A 144 21.98 1.26 -0.60
N PHE A 145 21.96 1.52 0.69
CA PHE A 145 20.96 2.39 1.30
C PHE A 145 21.52 3.82 1.45
N THR A 146 20.62 4.78 1.56
CA THR A 146 20.94 6.19 1.78
C THR A 146 21.86 6.36 2.98
N VAL A 147 22.88 7.19 2.82
CA VAL A 147 23.87 7.48 3.88
C VAL A 147 23.17 8.09 5.09
N GLY A 148 23.54 7.66 6.28
CA GLY A 148 22.94 8.10 7.56
C GLY A 148 21.75 7.26 8.02
N THR A 149 21.27 6.31 7.19
CA THR A 149 20.25 5.36 7.61
C THR A 149 20.84 4.26 8.49
N ILE A 150 20.04 3.76 9.43
CA ILE A 150 20.42 2.78 10.43
C ILE A 150 19.69 1.44 10.22
N ALA A 151 20.12 0.41 10.92
CA ALA A 151 19.44 -0.88 11.06
C ALA A 151 19.33 -1.22 12.54
N PRO A 152 18.47 -2.19 12.93
CA PRO A 152 18.45 -2.69 14.30
C PRO A 152 19.84 -3.15 14.75
N THR A 153 20.18 -2.92 16.01
CA THR A 153 21.45 -3.38 16.58
C THR A 153 21.52 -4.90 16.59
N GLY A 154 22.59 -5.45 16.03
CA GLY A 154 22.80 -6.88 15.92
C GLY A 154 23.76 -7.23 14.80
N THR A 155 24.12 -8.51 14.69
CA THR A 155 24.85 -8.98 13.52
C THR A 155 23.91 -9.14 12.33
N THR A 156 24.40 -8.89 11.13
CA THR A 156 23.64 -9.10 9.89
C THR A 156 23.03 -10.50 9.84
N VAL A 157 23.80 -11.52 10.25
CA VAL A 157 23.32 -12.92 10.31
C VAL A 157 22.12 -13.08 11.24
N ALA A 158 22.13 -12.43 12.42
CA ALA A 158 21.01 -12.53 13.35
C ALA A 158 19.73 -11.85 12.82
N LEU A 159 19.89 -10.72 12.12
CA LEU A 159 18.76 -10.03 11.49
C LEU A 159 18.19 -10.87 10.33
N ASP A 160 19.05 -11.45 9.51
CA ASP A 160 18.67 -12.34 8.40
C ASP A 160 17.94 -13.59 8.90
N GLU A 161 18.48 -14.25 9.93
CA GLU A 161 17.85 -15.47 10.47
C GLU A 161 16.47 -15.18 11.08
N ALA A 162 16.28 -14.03 11.74
CA ALA A 162 14.97 -13.62 12.25
C ALA A 162 13.97 -13.44 11.09
N ALA A 163 14.36 -12.77 10.01
CA ALA A 163 13.51 -12.57 8.83
C ALA A 163 13.25 -13.88 8.10
N ALA A 164 14.29 -14.73 7.92
CA ALA A 164 14.17 -16.02 7.27
C ALA A 164 13.28 -17.00 8.03
N SER A 165 13.41 -17.04 9.35
CA SER A 165 12.55 -17.87 10.21
C SER A 165 11.08 -17.44 10.09
N PHE A 166 10.82 -16.14 10.12
CA PHE A 166 9.46 -15.63 9.98
C PHE A 166 8.90 -15.85 8.57
N TYR A 167 9.72 -15.71 7.51
CA TYR A 167 9.32 -16.06 6.13
C TYR A 167 8.86 -17.50 6.02
N ARG A 168 9.61 -18.47 6.58
CA ARG A 168 9.24 -19.90 6.52
C ARG A 168 7.87 -20.15 7.20
N ALA A 169 7.64 -19.51 8.35
CA ALA A 169 6.36 -19.58 9.04
C ALA A 169 5.22 -18.93 8.22
N TRP A 170 5.48 -17.76 7.63
CA TRP A 170 4.52 -17.04 6.78
C TRP A 170 4.16 -17.85 5.53
N LYS A 171 5.17 -18.42 4.82
CA LYS A 171 4.96 -19.27 3.66
C LYS A 171 4.04 -20.46 4.00
N THR A 172 4.33 -21.14 5.10
CA THR A 172 3.51 -22.28 5.57
C THR A 172 2.07 -21.85 5.89
N MET A 173 1.89 -20.70 6.51
CA MET A 173 0.58 -20.24 6.98
C MET A 173 -0.29 -19.66 5.87
N TYR A 174 0.29 -18.93 4.90
CA TYR A 174 -0.48 -18.12 3.97
C TYR A 174 -0.36 -18.50 2.50
N LEU A 175 0.76 -19.06 2.04
CA LEU A 175 0.90 -19.47 0.64
C LEU A 175 0.05 -20.71 0.37
N ARG A 176 -0.78 -20.66 -0.67
CA ARG A 176 -1.68 -21.75 -1.08
C ARG A 176 -1.55 -22.03 -2.57
N PRO A 177 -1.70 -23.29 -2.99
CA PRO A 177 -1.90 -23.61 -4.40
C PRO A 177 -3.21 -22.98 -4.88
N GLY A 178 -3.20 -22.49 -6.11
CA GLY A 178 -4.40 -22.07 -6.82
C GLY A 178 -5.21 -23.26 -7.32
N CYS A 179 -6.31 -22.97 -8.03
CA CYS A 179 -7.18 -24.02 -8.57
C CYS A 179 -6.59 -24.69 -9.81
N GLU A 180 -5.70 -24.02 -10.54
CA GLU A 180 -4.95 -24.61 -11.63
C GLU A 180 -3.56 -25.06 -11.16
N ALA A 181 -3.07 -26.16 -11.72
CA ALA A 181 -1.77 -26.74 -11.36
C ALA A 181 -0.64 -25.72 -11.61
N GLY A 182 0.25 -25.57 -10.64
CA GLY A 182 1.38 -24.65 -10.71
C GLY A 182 1.06 -23.20 -10.41
N THR A 183 -0.20 -22.86 -10.09
CA THR A 183 -0.57 -21.50 -9.64
C THR A 183 -0.56 -21.40 -8.12
N PHE A 184 -0.34 -20.18 -7.62
CA PHE A 184 -0.30 -19.89 -6.18
C PHE A 184 -1.00 -18.56 -5.86
N TYR A 185 -1.51 -18.47 -4.63
CA TYR A 185 -2.02 -17.22 -4.07
C TYR A 185 -1.71 -17.11 -2.57
N VAL A 186 -1.78 -15.90 -2.03
CA VAL A 186 -1.67 -15.66 -0.58
C VAL A 186 -3.06 -15.64 0.03
N SER A 187 -3.32 -16.54 0.95
CA SER A 187 -4.61 -16.64 1.64
C SER A 187 -4.77 -15.51 2.67
N THR A 188 -5.90 -14.83 2.63
CA THR A 188 -6.35 -13.88 3.64
C THR A 188 -7.22 -14.54 4.70
N ALA A 189 -7.00 -15.82 5.00
CA ALA A 189 -7.83 -16.68 5.85
C ALA A 189 -8.43 -15.92 7.04
N GLY A 190 -9.76 -15.98 7.15
CA GLY A 190 -10.58 -15.20 8.10
C GLY A 190 -11.57 -14.26 7.41
N ALA A 191 -11.40 -13.92 6.13
CA ALA A 191 -12.45 -13.27 5.37
C ALA A 191 -13.58 -14.26 5.09
N THR A 192 -14.79 -13.91 5.47
CA THR A 192 -15.96 -14.80 5.44
C THR A 192 -16.40 -15.23 4.02
N SER A 193 -15.92 -14.56 2.98
CA SER A 193 -16.30 -14.81 1.58
C SER A 193 -15.13 -14.89 0.61
N GLY A 194 -13.95 -14.34 0.93
CA GLY A 194 -12.78 -14.33 0.06
C GLY A 194 -11.68 -15.27 0.52
N ALA A 195 -10.94 -15.86 -0.41
CA ALA A 195 -9.72 -16.62 -0.13
C ALA A 195 -8.47 -15.72 -0.27
N THR A 196 -8.52 -14.76 -1.19
CA THR A 196 -7.43 -13.80 -1.46
C THR A 196 -7.98 -12.48 -1.99
N VAL A 197 -7.14 -11.44 -1.92
CA VAL A 197 -7.37 -10.14 -2.54
C VAL A 197 -6.12 -9.71 -3.33
N SER A 198 -6.26 -8.78 -4.28
CA SER A 198 -5.12 -8.32 -5.10
C SER A 198 -4.00 -7.68 -4.27
N GLU A 199 -4.30 -7.02 -3.15
CA GLU A 199 -3.30 -6.55 -2.16
C GLU A 199 -2.43 -7.71 -1.66
N ALA A 200 -3.07 -8.82 -1.24
CA ALA A 200 -2.36 -10.00 -0.74
C ALA A 200 -1.50 -10.64 -1.84
N HIS A 201 -1.97 -10.55 -3.07
CA HIS A 201 -1.28 -11.06 -4.25
C HIS A 201 -0.03 -10.24 -4.54
N GLY A 202 -0.13 -8.92 -4.60
CA GLY A 202 0.99 -8.01 -4.79
C GLY A 202 2.06 -8.17 -3.70
N TYR A 203 1.66 -8.19 -2.42
CA TYR A 203 2.58 -8.45 -1.31
C TYR A 203 3.27 -9.81 -1.43
N GLY A 204 2.53 -10.85 -1.79
CA GLY A 204 3.09 -12.19 -1.96
C GLY A 204 4.12 -12.27 -3.06
N MET A 205 3.90 -11.59 -4.19
CA MET A 205 4.87 -11.51 -5.29
C MET A 205 6.13 -10.76 -4.86
N ILE A 206 6.02 -9.64 -4.14
CA ILE A 206 7.17 -8.91 -3.58
C ILE A 206 7.94 -9.83 -2.60
N ILE A 207 7.25 -10.52 -1.70
CA ILE A 207 7.87 -11.45 -0.75
C ILE A 207 8.62 -12.57 -1.48
N ALA A 208 8.01 -13.17 -2.50
CA ALA A 208 8.62 -14.26 -3.25
C ALA A 208 9.93 -13.81 -3.94
N VAL A 209 9.94 -12.63 -4.57
CA VAL A 209 11.15 -12.14 -5.24
C VAL A 209 12.25 -11.76 -4.24
N LEU A 210 11.91 -11.22 -3.07
CA LEU A 210 12.87 -10.89 -2.02
C LEU A 210 13.41 -12.12 -1.29
N ALA A 211 12.66 -13.23 -1.28
CA ALA A 211 13.08 -14.50 -0.71
C ALA A 211 14.01 -15.31 -1.64
N ALA A 212 14.31 -14.83 -2.84
CA ALA A 212 15.23 -15.49 -3.76
C ALA A 212 16.62 -15.67 -3.12
N GLY A 213 17.14 -16.88 -3.15
CA GLY A 213 18.38 -17.27 -2.46
C GLY A 213 18.17 -17.85 -1.06
N LEU A 214 17.07 -17.51 -0.39
CA LEU A 214 16.60 -18.16 0.83
C LEU A 214 15.74 -19.38 0.50
N ASP A 215 14.82 -19.20 -0.45
CA ASP A 215 13.86 -20.23 -0.86
C ASP A 215 14.20 -20.69 -2.30
N PRO A 216 14.54 -21.98 -2.50
CA PRO A 216 14.82 -22.51 -3.84
C PRO A 216 13.60 -22.49 -4.76
N GLU A 217 12.37 -22.45 -4.21
CA GLU A 217 11.11 -22.37 -4.96
C GLU A 217 10.66 -20.93 -5.26
N ALA A 218 11.39 -19.90 -4.79
CA ALA A 218 10.96 -18.50 -4.86
C ALA A 218 10.52 -18.08 -6.26
N ARG A 219 11.28 -18.42 -7.31
CA ARG A 219 10.91 -18.12 -8.70
C ARG A 219 9.67 -18.87 -9.16
N ALA A 220 9.57 -20.17 -8.86
CA ALA A 220 8.41 -20.96 -9.22
C ALA A 220 7.13 -20.47 -8.54
N ILE A 221 7.23 -20.03 -7.28
CA ILE A 221 6.13 -19.41 -6.54
C ILE A 221 5.74 -18.09 -7.21
N PHE A 222 6.70 -17.23 -7.55
CA PHE A 222 6.46 -15.96 -8.24
C PHE A 222 5.77 -16.18 -9.58
N ASP A 223 6.29 -17.09 -10.41
CA ASP A 223 5.72 -17.41 -11.74
C ASP A 223 4.31 -17.99 -11.62
N GLY A 224 4.08 -18.84 -10.59
CA GLY A 224 2.75 -19.38 -10.31
C GLY A 224 1.76 -18.33 -9.80
N MET A 225 2.22 -17.33 -9.04
CA MET A 225 1.38 -16.19 -8.66
C MET A 225 1.10 -15.30 -9.87
N HIS A 226 2.07 -15.05 -10.74
CA HIS A 226 1.86 -14.32 -11.98
C HIS A 226 0.84 -15.03 -12.87
N ALA A 227 0.90 -16.38 -12.99
CA ALA A 227 -0.09 -17.15 -13.72
C ALA A 227 -1.50 -17.05 -13.10
N PHE A 228 -1.62 -17.10 -11.77
CA PHE A 228 -2.88 -16.90 -11.07
C PHE A 228 -3.47 -15.49 -11.33
N TYR A 229 -2.66 -14.45 -11.25
CA TYR A 229 -3.08 -13.09 -11.55
C TYR A 229 -3.69 -12.97 -12.96
N LEU A 230 -3.07 -13.57 -13.98
CA LEU A 230 -3.55 -13.53 -15.36
C LEU A 230 -4.91 -14.21 -15.58
N GLN A 231 -5.34 -15.09 -14.67
CA GLN A 231 -6.64 -15.77 -14.72
C GLN A 231 -7.78 -14.91 -14.19
N HIS A 232 -7.45 -13.76 -13.54
CA HIS A 232 -8.42 -12.93 -12.83
C HIS A 232 -8.41 -11.48 -13.32
N PRO A 233 -8.63 -11.23 -14.64
CA PRO A 233 -8.60 -9.88 -15.17
C PRO A 233 -9.80 -9.04 -14.68
N SER A 234 -9.58 -7.74 -14.56
CA SER A 234 -10.67 -6.80 -14.32
C SER A 234 -11.57 -6.68 -15.57
N GLU A 235 -12.80 -6.18 -15.38
CA GLU A 235 -13.73 -5.93 -16.50
C GLU A 235 -13.26 -4.79 -17.41
N ARG A 236 -12.47 -3.85 -16.88
CA ARG A 236 -12.03 -2.65 -17.59
C ARG A 236 -10.69 -2.82 -18.29
N SER A 237 -9.87 -3.76 -17.81
CA SER A 237 -8.56 -3.99 -18.36
C SER A 237 -8.16 -5.47 -18.22
N PRO A 238 -7.74 -6.13 -19.32
CA PRO A 238 -7.31 -7.53 -19.26
C PRO A 238 -5.96 -7.73 -18.56
N VAL A 239 -5.29 -6.63 -18.16
CA VAL A 239 -3.97 -6.65 -17.51
C VAL A 239 -3.98 -6.09 -16.10
N LEU A 240 -5.15 -5.76 -15.55
CA LEU A 240 -5.33 -5.39 -14.15
C LEU A 240 -6.09 -6.50 -13.42
N MET A 241 -5.82 -6.71 -12.14
CA MET A 241 -6.39 -7.82 -11.38
C MET A 241 -7.75 -7.48 -10.76
N ALA A 242 -8.76 -8.33 -10.95
CA ALA A 242 -9.97 -8.29 -10.14
C ALA A 242 -9.61 -8.46 -8.66
N TRP A 243 -10.11 -7.57 -7.80
CA TRP A 243 -9.58 -7.39 -6.45
C TRP A 243 -9.82 -8.54 -5.47
N ASN A 244 -10.80 -9.44 -5.71
CA ASN A 244 -11.20 -10.44 -4.72
C ASN A 244 -11.57 -11.78 -5.38
N GLN A 245 -11.01 -12.89 -4.87
CA GLN A 245 -11.29 -14.26 -5.31
C GLN A 245 -11.68 -15.14 -4.12
N ASN A 246 -12.64 -16.05 -4.34
CA ASN A 246 -13.04 -17.03 -3.35
C ASN A 246 -12.16 -18.30 -3.38
N ALA A 247 -12.45 -19.25 -2.48
CA ALA A 247 -11.68 -20.50 -2.38
C ALA A 247 -11.80 -21.42 -3.62
N ALA A 248 -12.79 -21.19 -4.50
CA ALA A 248 -12.91 -21.84 -5.80
C ALA A 248 -12.23 -21.05 -6.92
N CYS A 249 -11.36 -20.11 -6.58
CA CYS A 249 -10.64 -19.20 -7.48
C CYS A 249 -11.54 -18.41 -8.43
N MET A 250 -12.76 -18.12 -8.03
CA MET A 250 -13.66 -17.26 -8.80
C MET A 250 -13.58 -15.83 -8.31
N SER A 251 -13.52 -14.87 -9.24
CA SER A 251 -13.67 -13.46 -8.88
C SER A 251 -15.06 -13.20 -8.33
N ILE A 252 -15.13 -12.56 -7.16
CA ILE A 252 -16.36 -12.22 -6.44
C ILE A 252 -16.38 -10.72 -6.12
N ASN A 253 -17.54 -10.20 -5.68
CA ASN A 253 -17.72 -8.79 -5.34
C ASN A 253 -17.44 -7.82 -6.51
N GLY A 254 -17.77 -8.23 -7.72
CA GLY A 254 -17.45 -7.52 -8.96
C GLY A 254 -16.05 -7.87 -9.49
N ARG A 255 -15.83 -7.57 -10.78
CA ARG A 255 -14.53 -7.79 -11.44
C ARG A 255 -13.83 -6.44 -11.66
N THR A 256 -13.82 -5.60 -10.63
CA THR A 256 -13.09 -4.34 -10.61
C THR A 256 -11.77 -4.51 -9.86
N THR A 257 -10.87 -3.54 -9.98
CA THR A 257 -9.56 -3.60 -9.33
C THR A 257 -9.56 -3.06 -7.91
N ALA A 258 -8.41 -3.14 -7.23
CA ALA A 258 -8.01 -2.29 -6.14
C ALA A 258 -6.59 -1.82 -6.44
N THR A 259 -6.41 -0.50 -6.51
CA THR A 259 -5.18 0.14 -7.03
C THR A 259 -3.92 -0.28 -6.29
N ASP A 260 -3.98 -0.48 -4.97
CA ASP A 260 -2.83 -0.94 -4.17
C ASP A 260 -2.30 -2.30 -4.66
N GLY A 261 -3.19 -3.22 -5.01
CA GLY A 261 -2.81 -4.54 -5.51
C GLY A 261 -2.07 -4.46 -6.85
N ASP A 262 -2.62 -3.72 -7.81
CA ASP A 262 -2.02 -3.59 -9.14
C ASP A 262 -0.67 -2.84 -9.09
N LEU A 263 -0.55 -1.81 -8.23
CA LEU A 263 0.72 -1.10 -7.99
C LEU A 263 1.80 -2.08 -7.47
N ASP A 264 1.49 -2.89 -6.48
CA ASP A 264 2.44 -3.86 -5.91
C ASP A 264 2.77 -5.00 -6.89
N ILE A 265 1.80 -5.50 -7.68
CA ILE A 265 2.05 -6.50 -8.74
C ILE A 265 3.00 -5.96 -9.80
N ALA A 266 2.76 -4.73 -10.28
CA ALA A 266 3.61 -4.07 -11.27
C ALA A 266 5.05 -3.89 -10.75
N TYR A 267 5.19 -3.45 -9.50
CA TYR A 267 6.48 -3.27 -8.85
C TYR A 267 7.20 -4.61 -8.65
N ALA A 268 6.48 -5.65 -8.22
CA ALA A 268 7.03 -6.99 -8.07
C ALA A 268 7.59 -7.55 -9.37
N LEU A 269 6.94 -7.28 -10.51
CA LEU A 269 7.43 -7.69 -11.84
C LEU A 269 8.71 -6.95 -12.23
N LEU A 270 8.87 -5.68 -11.87
CA LEU A 270 10.14 -4.96 -12.07
C LEU A 270 11.26 -5.54 -11.18
N LEU A 271 10.93 -5.89 -9.93
CA LEU A 271 11.89 -6.59 -9.07
C LEU A 271 12.28 -7.95 -9.66
N ALA A 272 11.33 -8.70 -10.24
CA ALA A 272 11.59 -10.01 -10.85
C ALA A 272 12.48 -9.90 -12.09
N ASP A 273 12.26 -8.89 -12.94
CA ASP A 273 13.12 -8.59 -14.08
C ASP A 273 14.57 -8.35 -13.62
N ARG A 274 14.75 -7.54 -12.60
CA ARG A 274 16.07 -7.27 -12.03
C ARG A 274 16.71 -8.49 -11.36
N GLN A 275 15.89 -9.35 -10.74
CA GLN A 275 16.34 -10.54 -10.00
C GLN A 275 16.73 -11.70 -10.90
N TRP A 276 15.93 -11.96 -11.94
CA TRP A 276 16.02 -13.17 -12.76
C TRP A 276 16.14 -12.91 -14.26
N GLY A 277 15.99 -11.64 -14.72
CA GLY A 277 15.94 -11.28 -16.13
C GLY A 277 14.62 -11.66 -16.79
N SER A 278 14.39 -11.17 -17.98
CA SER A 278 13.15 -11.35 -18.76
C SER A 278 13.29 -12.25 -19.99
N ASP A 279 14.41 -12.95 -20.12
CA ASP A 279 14.70 -13.86 -21.26
C ASP A 279 14.14 -15.29 -21.06
N GLY A 280 13.47 -15.54 -19.91
CA GLY A 280 12.91 -16.84 -19.56
C GLY A 280 11.49 -17.07 -20.08
N ALA A 281 10.79 -18.05 -19.47
CA ALA A 281 9.40 -18.39 -19.80
C ALA A 281 8.43 -17.22 -19.55
N VAL A 282 8.71 -16.38 -18.57
CA VAL A 282 7.95 -15.15 -18.28
C VAL A 282 8.84 -13.93 -18.59
N ASN A 283 8.38 -13.08 -19.50
CA ASN A 283 8.99 -11.79 -19.74
C ASN A 283 8.43 -10.77 -18.73
N TYR A 284 9.08 -10.66 -17.57
CA TYR A 284 8.65 -9.79 -16.48
C TYR A 284 8.62 -8.31 -16.88
N ALA A 285 9.61 -7.84 -17.62
CA ALA A 285 9.69 -6.47 -18.09
C ALA A 285 8.49 -6.11 -19.00
N ALA A 286 8.14 -6.98 -19.95
CA ALA A 286 6.99 -6.76 -20.81
C ALA A 286 5.67 -6.83 -20.05
N ALA A 287 5.55 -7.74 -19.05
CA ALA A 287 4.39 -7.82 -18.18
C ALA A 287 4.24 -6.55 -17.34
N ALA A 288 5.32 -6.10 -16.67
CA ALA A 288 5.35 -4.86 -15.89
C ALA A 288 4.90 -3.65 -16.72
N ARG A 289 5.45 -3.50 -17.93
CA ARG A 289 5.11 -2.37 -18.81
C ARG A 289 3.61 -2.27 -19.07
N ARG A 290 2.97 -3.40 -19.42
CA ARG A 290 1.53 -3.43 -19.70
C ARG A 290 0.68 -3.02 -18.49
N ILE A 291 1.05 -3.49 -17.30
CA ILE A 291 0.32 -3.14 -16.07
C ILE A 291 0.54 -1.69 -15.72
N ILE A 292 1.79 -1.18 -15.75
CA ILE A 292 2.12 0.21 -15.43
C ILE A 292 1.38 1.19 -16.36
N GLU A 293 1.29 0.88 -17.65
CA GLU A 293 0.52 1.68 -18.62
C GLU A 293 -0.98 1.64 -18.33
N ALA A 294 -1.52 0.47 -17.92
CA ALA A 294 -2.92 0.33 -17.56
C ALA A 294 -3.27 1.07 -16.25
N ILE A 295 -2.42 0.97 -15.22
CA ILE A 295 -2.59 1.73 -13.98
C ILE A 295 -2.65 3.22 -14.28
N LEU A 296 -1.70 3.74 -15.07
CA LEU A 296 -1.66 5.16 -15.41
C LEU A 296 -2.93 5.63 -16.14
N ARG A 297 -3.53 4.76 -16.92
CA ARG A 297 -4.75 5.04 -17.68
C ARG A 297 -6.02 4.93 -16.84
N PHE A 298 -6.14 3.92 -15.96
CA PHE A 298 -7.39 3.54 -15.34
C PHE A 298 -7.46 3.80 -13.83
N GLU A 299 -6.31 3.94 -13.16
CA GLU A 299 -6.22 4.00 -11.70
C GLU A 299 -5.54 5.28 -11.18
N ILE A 300 -4.95 6.10 -12.08
CA ILE A 300 -4.43 7.42 -11.72
C ILE A 300 -5.41 8.49 -12.22
N HIS A 301 -5.85 9.37 -11.28
CA HIS A 301 -6.77 10.47 -11.61
C HIS A 301 -6.21 11.31 -12.78
N PRO A 302 -7.02 11.56 -13.83
CA PRO A 302 -6.50 12.13 -15.08
C PRO A 302 -5.89 13.54 -14.94
N THR A 303 -6.39 14.35 -14.02
CA THR A 303 -5.91 15.72 -13.77
C THR A 303 -5.24 15.86 -12.40
N GLY A 304 -5.74 15.19 -11.36
CA GLY A 304 -5.22 15.28 -10.00
C GLY A 304 -3.91 14.52 -9.77
N GLN A 305 -3.51 13.64 -10.69
CA GLN A 305 -2.28 12.85 -10.61
C GLN A 305 -2.13 12.05 -9.31
N SER A 306 -3.25 11.66 -8.72
CA SER A 306 -3.32 10.88 -7.48
C SER A 306 -3.86 9.47 -7.78
N PRO A 307 -3.41 8.41 -7.11
CA PRO A 307 -4.07 7.12 -7.16
C PRO A 307 -5.55 7.26 -6.80
N MET A 308 -6.42 6.64 -7.59
CA MET A 308 -7.83 6.44 -7.29
C MET A 308 -8.00 5.12 -6.53
N LEU A 309 -9.16 4.85 -5.98
CA LEU A 309 -9.40 3.62 -5.20
C LEU A 309 -9.31 2.35 -6.07
N ALA A 310 -9.65 2.48 -7.36
CA ALA A 310 -9.76 1.37 -8.31
C ALA A 310 -10.01 1.89 -9.74
N ASP A 311 -10.06 1.01 -10.73
CA ASP A 311 -10.33 1.29 -12.14
C ASP A 311 -11.73 1.91 -12.41
N TRP A 312 -12.66 1.80 -11.48
CA TRP A 312 -13.98 2.45 -11.53
C TRP A 312 -13.98 3.87 -10.96
N GLY A 313 -12.88 4.29 -10.30
CA GLY A 313 -12.81 5.53 -9.51
C GLY A 313 -12.81 6.82 -10.35
N ALA A 314 -12.63 6.76 -11.66
CA ALA A 314 -12.53 7.95 -12.52
C ALA A 314 -13.79 8.83 -12.49
N PRO A 315 -13.64 10.17 -12.72
CA PRO A 315 -14.78 11.07 -12.86
C PRO A 315 -15.78 10.59 -13.93
N PRO A 316 -17.09 10.77 -13.73
CA PRO A 316 -17.76 11.55 -12.69
C PRO A 316 -18.11 10.78 -11.40
N ASN A 317 -17.35 9.73 -11.05
CA ASN A 317 -17.58 8.98 -9.82
C ASN A 317 -17.40 9.88 -8.58
N ARG A 318 -18.29 9.73 -7.59
CA ARG A 318 -18.23 10.54 -6.35
C ARG A 318 -16.94 10.34 -5.54
N TYR A 319 -16.26 9.22 -5.75
CA TYR A 319 -15.01 8.87 -5.08
C TYR A 319 -13.76 9.24 -5.91
N ALA A 320 -13.91 9.92 -7.05
CA ALA A 320 -12.78 10.20 -7.95
C ALA A 320 -11.60 10.93 -7.27
N GLY A 321 -11.90 11.85 -6.35
CA GLY A 321 -10.90 12.54 -5.52
C GLY A 321 -10.61 11.86 -4.18
N THR A 322 -10.94 10.57 -4.01
CA THR A 322 -10.63 9.84 -2.78
C THR A 322 -9.31 9.09 -2.92
N LEU A 323 -8.40 9.36 -2.00
CA LEU A 323 -7.12 8.66 -1.84
C LEU A 323 -7.20 7.70 -0.66
N ARG A 324 -6.90 6.42 -0.87
CA ARG A 324 -6.46 5.50 0.18
C ARG A 324 -5.00 5.83 0.46
N THR A 325 -4.66 6.27 1.68
CA THR A 325 -3.32 6.82 1.91
C THR A 325 -2.19 5.80 1.82
N SER A 326 -2.48 4.51 2.02
CA SER A 326 -1.52 3.41 1.79
C SER A 326 -1.07 3.29 0.32
N ASP A 327 -1.82 3.86 -0.63
CA ASP A 327 -1.49 3.86 -2.05
C ASP A 327 -0.47 4.97 -2.40
N THR A 328 -0.04 5.74 -1.40
CA THR A 328 1.12 6.62 -1.51
C THR A 328 2.40 5.78 -1.50
N MET A 329 2.85 5.38 -2.68
CA MET A 329 3.97 4.45 -2.92
C MET A 329 5.08 5.12 -3.75
N PRO A 330 5.83 6.07 -3.17
CA PRO A 330 6.77 6.88 -3.94
C PRO A 330 7.91 6.06 -4.58
N ASP A 331 8.37 4.99 -3.96
CA ASP A 331 9.35 4.06 -4.52
C ASP A 331 8.84 3.37 -5.80
N HIS A 332 7.56 2.99 -5.85
CA HIS A 332 6.90 2.42 -7.03
C HIS A 332 6.83 3.45 -8.17
N PHE A 333 6.38 4.67 -7.86
CA PHE A 333 6.25 5.73 -8.87
C PHE A 333 7.60 6.15 -9.44
N ARG A 334 8.70 6.13 -8.64
CA ARG A 334 10.07 6.32 -9.13
C ARG A 334 10.49 5.21 -10.07
N ALA A 335 10.23 3.96 -9.70
CA ALA A 335 10.55 2.79 -10.50
C ALA A 335 9.79 2.82 -11.84
N PHE A 336 8.49 3.11 -11.81
CA PHE A 336 7.66 3.20 -13.00
C PHE A 336 8.14 4.31 -13.96
N ARG A 337 8.49 5.49 -13.40
CA ARG A 337 9.09 6.56 -14.18
C ARG A 337 10.41 6.15 -14.81
N ALA A 338 11.30 5.55 -14.05
CA ALA A 338 12.61 5.13 -14.53
C ALA A 338 12.51 4.07 -15.63
N PHE A 339 11.60 3.09 -15.46
CA PHE A 339 11.42 1.99 -16.39
C PHE A 339 10.69 2.38 -17.67
N THR A 340 9.64 3.19 -17.59
CA THR A 340 8.80 3.54 -18.74
C THR A 340 9.29 4.77 -19.50
N GLY A 341 9.99 5.69 -18.82
CA GLY A 341 10.32 7.03 -19.33
C GLY A 341 9.11 7.98 -19.30
N GLU A 342 7.92 7.54 -18.86
CA GLU A 342 6.71 8.35 -18.86
C GLU A 342 6.77 9.44 -17.77
N ALA A 343 6.79 10.70 -18.21
CA ALA A 343 6.97 11.87 -17.34
C ALA A 343 5.85 12.04 -16.31
N ARG A 344 4.63 11.58 -16.63
CA ARG A 344 3.47 11.69 -15.75
C ARG A 344 3.67 10.98 -14.41
N TRP A 345 4.46 9.90 -14.37
CA TRP A 345 4.84 9.26 -13.10
C TRP A 345 5.63 10.17 -12.16
N GLY A 346 6.36 11.15 -12.72
CA GLY A 346 7.00 12.20 -11.91
C GLY A 346 5.97 13.10 -11.22
N LEU A 347 4.88 13.46 -11.90
CA LEU A 347 3.79 14.23 -11.32
C LEU A 347 3.04 13.44 -10.24
N VAL A 348 2.80 12.15 -10.47
CA VAL A 348 2.19 11.24 -9.48
C VAL A 348 3.04 11.17 -8.22
N LEU A 349 4.36 11.00 -8.36
CA LEU A 349 5.31 11.00 -7.26
C LEU A 349 5.27 12.31 -6.46
N ASP A 350 5.35 13.44 -7.16
CA ASP A 350 5.36 14.76 -6.52
C ASP A 350 4.04 15.02 -5.78
N THR A 351 2.92 14.64 -6.39
CA THR A 351 1.59 14.73 -5.77
C THR A 351 1.47 13.84 -4.54
N ALA A 352 1.94 12.60 -4.59
CA ALA A 352 1.88 11.66 -3.47
C ALA A 352 2.66 12.19 -2.25
N LEU A 353 3.89 12.67 -2.44
CA LEU A 353 4.70 13.25 -1.37
C LEU A 353 4.08 14.54 -0.82
N PHE A 354 3.52 15.39 -1.71
CA PHE A 354 2.79 16.58 -1.31
C PHE A 354 1.55 16.26 -0.47
N HIS A 355 0.76 15.26 -0.85
CA HIS A 355 -0.45 14.86 -0.11
C HIS A 355 -0.14 14.44 1.32
N VAL A 356 0.91 13.65 1.54
CA VAL A 356 1.32 13.27 2.90
C VAL A 356 1.71 14.48 3.72
N ASP A 357 2.54 15.37 3.18
CA ASP A 357 2.96 16.59 3.89
C ASP A 357 1.78 17.51 4.20
N ALA A 358 0.88 17.72 3.24
CA ALA A 358 -0.31 18.56 3.40
C ALA A 358 -1.28 18.00 4.45
N LEU A 359 -1.52 16.68 4.46
CA LEU A 359 -2.35 16.02 5.47
C LEU A 359 -1.75 16.15 6.86
N GLN A 360 -0.44 15.94 7.00
CA GLN A 360 0.24 16.10 8.28
C GLN A 360 0.23 17.54 8.77
N THR A 361 0.56 18.51 7.92
CA THR A 361 0.66 19.92 8.32
C THR A 361 -0.70 20.56 8.56
N GLY A 362 -1.72 20.14 7.80
CA GLY A 362 -3.08 20.68 7.89
C GLY A 362 -3.93 20.08 9.00
N PHE A 363 -3.74 18.80 9.35
CA PHE A 363 -4.72 18.09 10.17
C PHE A 363 -4.14 17.29 11.35
N SER A 364 -2.82 17.12 11.46
CA SER A 364 -2.21 16.35 12.54
C SER A 364 -1.54 17.23 13.63
N ARG A 365 -2.06 18.44 13.83
CA ARG A 365 -1.53 19.39 14.81
C ARG A 365 -2.18 19.21 16.17
N ARG A 366 -1.36 19.00 17.19
CA ARG A 366 -1.77 18.91 18.60
C ARG A 366 -2.04 20.30 19.17
N MET A 367 -2.66 20.35 20.36
CA MET A 367 -2.96 21.61 21.06
C MET A 367 -1.70 22.41 21.43
N ASP A 368 -0.58 21.73 21.67
CA ASP A 368 0.73 22.35 21.93
C ASP A 368 1.44 22.87 20.67
N GLY A 369 0.80 22.75 19.51
CA GLY A 369 1.34 23.19 18.22
C GLY A 369 2.26 22.18 17.52
N THR A 370 2.61 21.07 18.16
CA THR A 370 3.43 20.00 17.57
C THR A 370 2.62 19.16 16.57
N LEU A 371 3.29 18.51 15.63
CA LEU A 371 2.66 17.62 14.65
C LEU A 371 2.88 16.16 15.04
N THR A 372 1.81 15.36 14.96
CA THR A 372 1.93 13.90 15.19
C THR A 372 2.55 13.16 14.01
N GLY A 373 2.42 13.71 12.80
CA GLY A 373 2.84 13.02 11.59
C GLY A 373 1.89 11.89 11.16
N LEU A 374 0.73 11.77 11.79
CA LEU A 374 -0.32 10.83 11.40
C LEU A 374 -1.05 11.33 10.16
N VAL A 375 -1.49 10.41 9.30
CA VAL A 375 -2.37 10.68 8.16
C VAL A 375 -3.64 9.83 8.29
N PRO A 376 -4.77 10.23 7.68
CA PRO A 376 -6.00 9.44 7.74
C PRO A 376 -5.91 8.17 6.88
N ASP A 377 -6.77 7.20 7.13
CA ASP A 377 -6.91 6.03 6.26
C ASP A 377 -7.36 6.44 4.86
N PHE A 378 -8.34 7.34 4.78
CA PHE A 378 -8.80 7.93 3.52
C PHE A 378 -8.77 9.46 3.57
N ALA A 379 -8.41 10.05 2.43
CA ALA A 379 -8.50 11.49 2.19
C ALA A 379 -9.41 11.77 1.01
N THR A 380 -10.11 12.90 1.05
CA THR A 380 -10.94 13.43 -0.04
C THR A 380 -10.28 14.68 -0.63
N GLY A 381 -10.64 15.03 -1.87
CA GLY A 381 -10.06 16.19 -2.55
C GLY A 381 -8.61 15.97 -3.01
N ALA A 382 -8.19 14.70 -3.15
CA ALA A 382 -6.86 14.34 -3.68
C ALA A 382 -6.70 14.68 -5.17
N ASP A 383 -7.78 15.00 -5.86
CA ASP A 383 -7.82 15.55 -7.22
C ASP A 383 -7.63 17.09 -7.25
N THR A 384 -7.55 17.72 -6.08
CA THR A 384 -7.34 19.16 -5.88
C THR A 384 -6.03 19.45 -5.17
N ALA A 385 -5.72 20.74 -4.99
CA ALA A 385 -4.47 21.15 -4.35
C ALA A 385 -4.36 20.83 -2.85
N ILE A 386 -5.47 20.53 -2.15
CA ILE A 386 -5.45 20.33 -0.69
C ILE A 386 -6.32 19.14 -0.29
N PRO A 387 -5.71 17.96 -0.08
CA PRO A 387 -6.43 16.79 0.42
C PRO A 387 -6.89 17.04 1.87
N ARG A 388 -8.01 16.40 2.25
CA ARG A 388 -8.60 16.49 3.58
C ARG A 388 -8.93 15.10 4.11
N PRO A 389 -8.85 14.84 5.43
CA PRO A 389 -9.33 13.60 6.02
C PRO A 389 -10.78 13.35 5.59
N ALA A 390 -11.07 12.12 5.22
CA ALA A 390 -12.44 11.71 4.88
C ALA A 390 -13.37 11.82 6.10
N ALA A 391 -14.65 12.07 5.86
CA ALA A 391 -15.65 12.00 6.92
C ALA A 391 -15.82 10.55 7.38
N ALA A 392 -16.22 10.35 8.63
CA ALA A 392 -16.59 9.03 9.13
C ALA A 392 -17.69 8.40 8.25
N GLY A 393 -17.50 7.16 7.83
CA GLY A 393 -18.41 6.44 6.94
C GLY A 393 -18.38 6.91 5.49
N TRP A 394 -17.32 7.58 5.07
CA TRP A 394 -17.17 8.03 3.68
C TRP A 394 -17.07 6.86 2.71
N TYR A 395 -16.22 5.86 3.02
CA TYR A 395 -15.96 4.72 2.16
C TYR A 395 -16.04 3.38 2.90
N GLU A 396 -15.17 3.10 3.86
CA GLU A 396 -15.12 1.81 4.56
C GLU A 396 -15.79 1.84 5.94
N GLY A 397 -15.71 2.95 6.69
CA GLY A 397 -16.30 2.96 8.01
C GLY A 397 -16.03 4.19 8.87
N ALA A 398 -16.35 4.06 10.15
CA ALA A 398 -16.31 5.17 11.10
C ALA A 398 -14.92 5.80 11.28
N ASN A 399 -13.86 5.09 10.91
CA ASN A 399 -12.48 5.54 11.08
C ASN A 399 -11.80 6.04 9.81
N ASP A 400 -12.53 6.25 8.72
CA ASP A 400 -11.96 6.68 7.43
C ASP A 400 -11.07 7.92 7.55
N GLY A 401 -11.43 8.87 8.41
CA GLY A 401 -10.64 10.09 8.67
C GLY A 401 -9.60 9.97 9.78
N ASN A 402 -9.43 8.79 10.38
CA ASN A 402 -8.45 8.50 11.43
C ASN A 402 -7.27 7.70 10.89
N PHE A 403 -6.22 7.58 11.69
CA PHE A 403 -5.09 6.70 11.42
C PHE A 403 -5.41 5.31 11.98
N THR A 404 -5.58 4.30 11.10
CA THR A 404 -5.69 2.90 11.48
C THR A 404 -4.86 2.00 10.55
N TYR A 405 -5.27 0.75 10.34
CA TYR A 405 -4.48 -0.25 9.61
C TYR A 405 -4.15 0.11 8.14
N ILE A 406 -4.92 1.00 7.50
CA ILE A 406 -4.64 1.49 6.15
C ILE A 406 -3.49 2.50 6.21
N ALA A 407 -3.66 3.60 6.93
CA ALA A 407 -2.66 4.65 7.07
C ALA A 407 -1.37 4.16 7.75
N ALA A 408 -1.47 3.13 8.58
CA ALA A 408 -0.31 2.51 9.24
C ALA A 408 0.74 1.94 8.27
N ARG A 409 0.38 1.69 7.01
CA ARG A 409 1.30 1.24 5.96
C ARG A 409 2.14 2.38 5.35
N VAL A 410 1.69 3.63 5.46
CA VAL A 410 2.38 4.81 4.90
C VAL A 410 3.83 4.97 5.40
N PRO A 411 4.14 4.78 6.70
CA PRO A 411 5.51 4.85 7.19
C PRO A 411 6.47 3.85 6.54
N TRP A 412 6.00 2.64 6.23
CA TRP A 412 6.78 1.65 5.49
C TRP A 412 7.01 2.10 4.04
N ARG A 413 5.97 2.57 3.34
CA ARG A 413 6.06 3.05 1.94
C ARG A 413 7.05 4.21 1.80
N LEU A 414 6.93 5.22 2.66
CA LEU A 414 7.87 6.34 2.70
C LEU A 414 9.27 5.91 3.16
N GLY A 415 9.34 4.98 4.10
CA GLY A 415 10.61 4.47 4.64
C GLY A 415 11.44 3.77 3.59
N VAL A 416 10.86 2.84 2.82
CA VAL A 416 11.59 2.13 1.75
C VAL A 416 12.00 3.07 0.62
N ASP A 417 11.18 4.08 0.28
CA ASP A 417 11.57 5.13 -0.66
C ASP A 417 12.78 5.93 -0.15
N TYR A 418 12.73 6.38 1.11
CA TYR A 418 13.86 7.13 1.68
C TYR A 418 15.12 6.29 1.78
N LEU A 419 15.02 5.04 2.18
CA LEU A 419 16.16 4.13 2.27
C LEU A 419 16.87 3.95 0.92
N SER A 420 16.14 3.97 -0.18
CA SER A 420 16.69 3.75 -1.54
C SER A 420 17.03 5.05 -2.28
N ALA A 421 16.19 6.08 -2.18
CA ALA A 421 16.31 7.31 -2.97
C ALA A 421 16.86 8.52 -2.18
N GLY A 422 16.76 8.53 -0.85
CA GLY A 422 17.24 9.62 0.00
C GLY A 422 16.45 10.92 -0.17
N ASP A 423 15.21 10.88 -0.66
CA ASP A 423 14.41 12.08 -0.90
C ASP A 423 14.02 12.76 0.43
N PRO A 424 14.43 14.01 0.67
CA PRO A 424 14.11 14.71 1.92
C PRO A 424 12.61 14.95 2.12
N ARG A 425 11.81 14.89 1.06
CA ARG A 425 10.35 15.02 1.15
C ARG A 425 9.71 13.79 1.82
N ALA A 426 10.31 12.62 1.69
CA ALA A 426 9.91 11.43 2.45
C ALA A 426 10.42 11.48 3.91
N LEU A 427 11.64 12.02 4.15
CA LEU A 427 12.24 12.11 5.47
C LEU A 427 11.43 12.98 6.45
N THR A 428 10.95 14.13 5.99
CA THR A 428 10.26 15.09 6.87
C THR A 428 8.99 14.50 7.50
N PRO A 429 8.08 13.84 6.77
CA PRO A 429 6.94 13.12 7.33
C PRO A 429 7.34 12.02 8.31
N LEU A 430 8.36 11.24 7.98
CA LEU A 430 8.88 10.17 8.85
C LEU A 430 9.43 10.71 10.17
N ARG A 431 10.13 11.84 10.14
CA ARG A 431 10.68 12.51 11.34
C ARG A 431 9.57 12.95 12.30
N ARG A 432 8.50 13.58 11.78
CA ARG A 432 7.33 14.00 12.58
C ARG A 432 6.71 12.78 13.28
N LEU A 433 6.46 11.72 12.53
CA LEU A 433 5.86 10.50 13.04
C LEU A 433 6.72 9.81 14.10
N ASN A 434 8.03 9.66 13.86
CA ASN A 434 8.96 9.05 14.83
C ASN A 434 9.06 9.86 16.11
N THR A 435 9.08 11.20 16.02
CA THR A 435 9.10 12.06 17.20
C THR A 435 7.87 11.85 18.04
N TRP A 436 6.69 11.93 17.44
CA TRP A 436 5.42 11.68 18.13
C TRP A 436 5.33 10.27 18.71
N ALA A 437 5.70 9.24 17.95
CA ALA A 437 5.60 7.86 18.39
C ALA A 437 6.48 7.57 19.61
N ARG A 438 7.71 8.11 19.63
CA ARG A 438 8.61 8.03 20.78
C ARG A 438 8.06 8.74 22.01
N GLU A 439 7.47 9.92 21.82
CA GLU A 439 6.89 10.71 22.92
C GLU A 439 5.66 10.02 23.51
N VAL A 440 4.67 9.65 22.70
CA VAL A 440 3.41 9.08 23.19
C VAL A 440 3.62 7.73 23.85
N SER A 441 4.60 6.97 23.40
CA SER A 441 4.97 5.66 23.95
C SER A 441 5.99 5.72 25.07
N ALA A 442 6.64 6.87 25.31
CA ALA A 442 7.83 6.98 26.14
C ALA A 442 8.95 5.98 25.71
N GLY A 443 9.02 5.67 24.42
CA GLY A 443 9.96 4.72 23.84
C GLY A 443 9.62 3.24 24.08
N ASP A 444 8.44 2.91 24.58
CA ASP A 444 7.96 1.54 24.78
C ASP A 444 6.93 1.16 23.70
N PRO A 445 7.25 0.26 22.76
CA PRO A 445 6.32 -0.19 21.72
C PRO A 445 5.02 -0.80 22.26
N ALA A 446 5.01 -1.28 23.51
CA ALA A 446 3.83 -1.85 24.11
C ALA A 446 2.70 -0.84 24.35
N ARG A 447 3.01 0.45 24.32
CA ARG A 447 2.06 1.55 24.48
C ARG A 447 1.46 2.05 23.17
N ILE A 448 1.97 1.59 22.04
CA ILE A 448 1.39 1.91 20.73
C ILE A 448 0.17 1.02 20.50
N VAL A 449 -0.92 1.66 20.05
CA VAL A 449 -2.19 0.98 19.72
C VAL A 449 -2.47 1.02 18.21
N GLY A 450 -3.45 0.23 17.77
CA GLY A 450 -3.80 0.05 16.36
C GLY A 450 -4.58 1.20 15.72
N GLY A 451 -4.92 2.26 16.47
CA GLY A 451 -5.66 3.39 15.92
C GLY A 451 -5.58 4.66 16.75
N TYR A 452 -5.53 5.79 16.03
CA TYR A 452 -5.43 7.14 16.61
C TYR A 452 -6.26 8.14 15.81
N THR A 453 -6.78 9.16 16.47
CA THR A 453 -7.15 10.39 15.79
C THR A 453 -5.90 11.07 15.24
N LEU A 454 -6.02 11.94 14.26
CA LEU A 454 -4.84 12.60 13.68
C LEU A 454 -4.07 13.48 14.68
N VAL A 455 -4.73 13.96 15.74
CA VAL A 455 -4.09 14.72 16.82
C VAL A 455 -3.42 13.83 17.88
N GLY A 456 -3.42 12.50 17.67
CA GLY A 456 -2.67 11.54 18.50
C GLY A 456 -3.42 10.96 19.70
N THR A 457 -4.75 11.11 19.77
CA THR A 457 -5.58 10.46 20.79
C THR A 457 -5.87 9.02 20.35
N ALA A 458 -5.58 8.04 21.20
CA ALA A 458 -5.91 6.64 20.95
C ALA A 458 -7.42 6.45 20.76
N LEU A 459 -7.81 5.68 19.74
CA LEU A 459 -9.20 5.32 19.50
C LEU A 459 -9.68 4.31 20.56
N THR A 460 -10.93 4.47 20.98
CA THR A 460 -11.54 3.57 21.97
C THR A 460 -11.56 2.14 21.46
N GLY A 461 -11.01 1.20 22.24
CA GLY A 461 -10.96 -0.22 21.88
C GLY A 461 -9.89 -0.60 20.86
N ALA A 462 -9.04 0.34 20.41
CA ALA A 462 -7.93 0.02 19.52
C ALA A 462 -6.96 -0.96 20.20
N PRO A 463 -6.66 -2.12 19.57
CA PRO A 463 -5.79 -3.12 20.17
C PRO A 463 -4.34 -2.62 20.24
N ALA A 464 -3.61 -3.07 21.27
CA ALA A 464 -2.21 -2.71 21.42
C ALA A 464 -1.29 -3.67 20.66
N ARG A 465 -0.10 -3.19 20.28
CA ARG A 465 0.99 -3.98 19.69
C ARG A 465 0.68 -4.63 18.35
N GLU A 466 -0.21 -4.05 17.56
CA GLU A 466 -0.47 -4.59 16.22
C GLU A 466 0.72 -4.43 15.30
N MET A 467 1.10 -5.52 14.62
CA MET A 467 2.26 -5.52 13.73
C MET A 467 2.06 -4.68 12.47
N VAL A 468 0.83 -4.48 12.03
CA VAL A 468 0.51 -3.55 10.94
C VAL A 468 0.89 -2.10 11.25
N VAL A 469 1.02 -1.74 12.54
CA VAL A 469 1.47 -0.42 12.99
C VAL A 469 2.95 -0.43 13.39
N LEU A 470 3.35 -1.38 14.25
CA LEU A 470 4.71 -1.38 14.80
C LEU A 470 5.79 -1.65 13.76
N ALA A 471 5.54 -2.53 12.80
CA ALA A 471 6.54 -2.90 11.81
C ALA A 471 6.83 -1.75 10.81
N PRO A 472 5.84 -1.04 10.24
CA PRO A 472 6.06 0.19 9.49
C PRO A 472 6.77 1.30 10.29
N LEU A 473 6.45 1.49 11.57
CA LEU A 473 7.16 2.44 12.43
C LEU A 473 8.64 2.09 12.58
N ALA A 474 8.99 0.81 12.63
CA ALA A 474 10.39 0.38 12.67
C ALA A 474 11.13 0.72 11.37
N VAL A 475 10.49 0.54 10.21
CA VAL A 475 11.08 0.96 8.91
C VAL A 475 11.25 2.47 8.86
N ALA A 476 10.26 3.23 9.32
CA ALA A 476 10.38 4.69 9.44
C ALA A 476 11.52 5.11 10.37
N ALA A 477 11.78 4.38 11.45
CA ALA A 477 12.85 4.68 12.40
C ALA A 477 14.26 4.49 11.80
N MET A 478 14.41 3.66 10.75
CA MET A 478 15.68 3.49 10.05
C MET A 478 16.23 4.78 9.41
N ALA A 479 15.38 5.76 9.20
CA ALA A 479 15.71 6.97 8.45
C ALA A 479 16.80 7.84 9.10
N GLU A 480 16.96 7.79 10.44
CA GLU A 480 17.87 8.69 11.18
C GLU A 480 18.53 8.01 12.38
N ALA A 481 19.79 8.35 12.63
CA ALA A 481 20.59 7.78 13.72
C ALA A 481 20.01 8.01 15.12
N ASP A 482 19.33 9.14 15.34
CA ASP A 482 18.70 9.49 16.63
C ASP A 482 17.57 8.54 17.03
N ASN A 483 17.11 7.72 16.11
CA ASN A 483 16.07 6.71 16.34
C ASN A 483 16.64 5.35 16.81
N GLN A 484 17.95 5.16 16.94
CA GLN A 484 18.53 3.82 17.16
C GLN A 484 17.88 3.07 18.34
N ARG A 485 17.76 3.71 19.50
CA ARG A 485 17.14 3.08 20.67
C ARG A 485 15.67 2.70 20.44
N TRP A 486 14.94 3.55 19.73
CA TRP A 486 13.55 3.32 19.34
C TRP A 486 13.44 2.17 18.36
N LEU A 487 14.28 2.15 17.33
CA LEU A 487 14.37 1.08 16.35
C LEU A 487 14.66 -0.27 17.01
N ASP A 488 15.58 -0.33 17.96
CA ASP A 488 15.93 -1.55 18.68
C ASP A 488 14.75 -2.06 19.53
N ALA A 489 14.03 -1.17 20.20
CA ALA A 489 12.83 -1.52 20.96
C ALA A 489 11.73 -2.07 20.04
N LEU A 490 11.47 -1.43 18.89
CA LEU A 490 10.52 -1.90 17.89
C LEU A 490 10.94 -3.27 17.32
N TRP A 491 12.20 -3.44 16.96
CA TRP A 491 12.73 -4.71 16.45
C TRP A 491 12.54 -5.84 17.46
N GLY A 492 12.86 -5.61 18.74
CA GLY A 492 12.63 -6.57 19.80
C GLY A 492 11.15 -6.98 19.91
N ALA A 493 10.22 -6.02 19.83
CA ALA A 493 8.78 -6.29 19.85
C ALA A 493 8.31 -7.07 18.61
N ILE A 494 8.84 -6.72 17.42
CA ILE A 494 8.53 -7.40 16.15
C ILE A 494 8.97 -8.86 16.19
N VAL A 495 10.22 -9.13 16.59
CA VAL A 495 10.76 -10.50 16.65
C VAL A 495 10.02 -11.35 17.68
N ALA A 496 9.70 -10.78 18.83
CA ALA A 496 9.00 -11.48 19.90
C ALA A 496 7.53 -11.83 19.58
N ARG A 497 6.91 -11.17 18.61
CA ARG A 497 5.50 -11.40 18.27
C ARG A 497 5.33 -12.65 17.42
N PRO A 498 4.68 -13.72 17.92
CA PRO A 498 4.51 -14.95 17.14
C PRO A 498 3.50 -14.76 16.01
N ILE A 499 3.63 -15.55 14.94
CA ILE A 499 2.73 -15.48 13.78
C ILE A 499 1.27 -15.77 14.13
N THR A 500 1.02 -16.56 15.15
CA THR A 500 -0.33 -16.90 15.63
C THR A 500 -1.03 -15.74 16.36
N ALA A 501 -0.30 -14.69 16.74
CA ALA A 501 -0.84 -13.53 17.43
C ALA A 501 -1.36 -12.43 16.51
N GLU A 502 -1.18 -12.58 15.21
CA GLU A 502 -1.61 -11.64 14.17
C GLU A 502 -2.43 -12.34 13.10
N ARG A 503 -3.20 -11.54 12.35
CA ARG A 503 -3.89 -11.99 11.14
C ARG A 503 -3.02 -11.78 9.91
N TYR A 504 -3.56 -12.14 8.74
CA TYR A 504 -2.88 -12.02 7.45
C TYR A 504 -2.16 -10.68 7.26
N LEU A 505 -2.88 -9.56 7.36
CA LEU A 505 -2.31 -8.24 7.07
C LEU A 505 -1.16 -7.88 8.02
N GLY A 506 -1.36 -8.05 9.34
CA GLY A 506 -0.32 -7.78 10.32
C GLY A 506 0.94 -8.62 10.12
N ASN A 507 0.78 -9.93 9.83
CA ASN A 507 1.91 -10.82 9.56
C ASN A 507 2.61 -10.50 8.23
N THR A 508 1.87 -10.14 7.19
CA THR A 508 2.43 -9.87 5.87
C THR A 508 3.20 -8.54 5.86
N VAL A 509 2.63 -7.48 6.44
CA VAL A 509 3.31 -6.19 6.59
C VAL A 509 4.53 -6.32 7.52
N LYS A 510 4.43 -7.14 8.59
CA LYS A 510 5.58 -7.48 9.44
C LYS A 510 6.71 -8.10 8.63
N LEU A 511 6.43 -9.11 7.78
CA LEU A 511 7.46 -9.77 6.98
C LEU A 511 8.14 -8.82 5.99
N LEU A 512 7.35 -8.03 5.25
CA LEU A 512 7.85 -7.01 4.33
C LEU A 512 8.74 -5.99 5.05
N SER A 513 8.32 -5.56 6.25
CA SER A 513 9.13 -4.68 7.10
C SER A 513 10.41 -5.38 7.60
N MET A 514 10.36 -6.66 7.96
CA MET A 514 11.55 -7.41 8.40
C MET A 514 12.58 -7.55 7.27
N PHE A 515 12.17 -7.69 6.01
CA PHE A 515 13.09 -7.66 4.87
C PHE A 515 13.80 -6.29 4.75
N ALA A 516 13.08 -5.18 4.96
CA ALA A 516 13.69 -3.86 4.97
C ALA A 516 14.63 -3.66 6.17
N LEU A 517 14.20 -4.05 7.37
CA LEU A 517 14.96 -3.95 8.63
C LEU A 517 16.25 -4.76 8.61
N SER A 518 16.24 -5.94 7.98
CA SER A 518 17.42 -6.78 7.77
C SER A 518 18.20 -6.41 6.49
N ARG A 519 17.81 -5.32 5.79
CA ARG A 519 18.45 -4.86 4.55
C ARG A 519 18.46 -5.88 3.40
N ASN A 520 17.41 -6.71 3.34
CA ASN A 520 17.18 -7.70 2.29
C ASN A 520 16.17 -7.21 1.23
N THR A 521 16.05 -5.90 1.06
CA THR A 521 15.30 -5.28 -0.02
C THR A 521 16.23 -4.69 -1.08
N PHE A 522 15.72 -4.53 -2.28
CA PHE A 522 16.41 -3.80 -3.36
C PHE A 522 15.37 -3.07 -4.21
N ALA A 523 15.80 -2.00 -4.89
CA ALA A 523 14.95 -1.28 -5.84
C ALA A 523 15.07 -1.92 -7.23
N PRO A 524 14.03 -1.89 -8.06
CA PRO A 524 14.09 -2.41 -9.42
C PRO A 524 14.98 -1.59 -10.35
#